data_76e8849cbd183f699bd6cb0deb285ece
#
_entry.id   76e8849cbd183f699bd6cb0deb285ece
#
_cell.length_a   1.000
_cell.length_b   1.000
_cell.length_c   1.000
_cell.angle_alpha   90.00
_cell.angle_beta   90.00
_cell.angle_gamma   90.00
#
_symmetry.space_group_name_H-M   'P 1'
#
loop_
_entity.id
_entity.type
_entity.pdbx_description
1 polymer ?
#
loop_
_entity_poly.entity_id
_entity_poly.type
_entity_poly.pdbx_seq_one_letter_code
_entity_poly.pdbx_strand_id
1 'polypeptide(L)'
;MEKKEIKKMQKNTKIKIRNRGAGSVGYTIPDMNNFHRKFAAGETKELPFEEVQKLTFIPGGEYLLQHFLVIENTEARDEILGTVELEYNYTTEDIKNLLLHGSMDQLLDCLDFAPLGVIEELKKIAVEIELADMNKRKAIQKVTGFNISKQIEINADTDESKQEAAPSGRRVAAAETAPASTSERRYTAVKK
;
A
#
# COMPACT_ATOMS: atom_id res chain seq x y z
N MET A 1 -10.72 40.44 -1.01
CA MET A 1 -9.89 39.25 -1.25
C MET A 1 -8.60 39.47 -0.49
N GLU A 2 -8.51 38.90 0.72
CA GLU A 2 -7.30 38.96 1.52
C GLU A 2 -6.22 38.08 0.87
N LYS A 3 -5.10 38.69 0.50
CA LYS A 3 -3.90 37.96 0.11
C LYS A 3 -3.36 37.28 1.36
N LYS A 4 -3.62 35.96 1.49
CA LYS A 4 -2.93 35.12 2.48
C LYS A 4 -1.43 35.22 2.19
N GLU A 5 -0.69 35.92 3.05
CA GLU A 5 0.78 35.89 3.03
C GLU A 5 1.21 34.44 3.26
N ILE A 6 1.76 33.81 2.24
CA ILE A 6 2.32 32.46 2.31
C ILE A 6 3.59 32.57 3.17
N LYS A 7 3.48 32.20 4.42
CA LYS A 7 4.60 32.15 5.36
C LYS A 7 5.51 31.02 4.90
N LYS A 8 6.66 31.36 4.33
CA LYS A 8 7.66 30.40 3.88
C LYS A 8 8.00 29.39 4.98
N MET A 9 7.79 28.10 4.73
CA MET A 9 8.11 27.06 5.70
C MET A 9 9.62 26.90 5.88
N GLN A 10 10.02 26.56 7.11
CA GLN A 10 11.44 26.27 7.39
C GLN A 10 11.79 24.90 6.81
N LYS A 11 12.98 24.78 6.22
CA LYS A 11 13.48 23.55 5.56
C LYS A 11 13.39 22.29 6.42
N ASN A 12 13.63 22.43 7.73
CA ASN A 12 13.61 21.31 8.69
C ASN A 12 12.24 21.04 9.30
N THR A 13 11.20 21.79 8.92
CA THR A 13 9.84 21.53 9.43
C THR A 13 9.40 20.14 9.01
N LYS A 14 8.97 19.34 9.98
CA LYS A 14 8.43 18.00 9.70
C LYS A 14 7.01 18.11 9.18
N ILE A 15 6.76 17.49 8.07
CA ILE A 15 5.44 17.39 7.43
C ILE A 15 5.05 15.94 7.29
N LYS A 16 3.76 15.67 7.44
CA LYS A 16 3.21 14.31 7.29
C LYS A 16 2.87 14.02 5.84
N ILE A 17 3.41 12.92 5.36
CA ILE A 17 3.17 12.40 4.01
C ILE A 17 2.59 11.01 4.14
N ARG A 18 1.46 10.77 3.47
CA ARG A 18 0.77 9.47 3.45
C ARG A 18 0.77 8.88 2.04
N ASN A 19 1.09 7.60 1.94
CA ASN A 19 0.87 6.84 0.71
C ASN A 19 -0.62 6.45 0.62
N ARG A 20 -1.32 6.96 -0.40
CA ARG A 20 -2.73 6.63 -0.69
C ARG A 20 -2.90 5.46 -1.66
N GLY A 21 -1.81 4.91 -2.17
CA GLY A 21 -1.88 3.81 -3.14
C GLY A 21 -1.96 2.43 -2.49
N ALA A 22 -2.50 1.46 -3.25
CA ALA A 22 -2.64 0.06 -2.84
C ALA A 22 -1.30 -0.67 -2.67
N GLY A 23 -0.23 -0.14 -3.26
CA GLY A 23 1.12 -0.71 -3.27
C GLY A 23 2.14 0.12 -2.53
N SER A 24 3.37 -0.39 -2.47
CA SER A 24 4.50 0.37 -1.95
C SER A 24 5.03 1.36 -2.99
N VAL A 25 5.32 2.57 -2.55
CA VAL A 25 5.88 3.66 -3.37
C VAL A 25 7.24 4.06 -2.82
N GLY A 26 8.18 4.35 -3.70
CA GLY A 26 9.52 4.81 -3.29
C GLY A 26 10.11 5.80 -4.27
N TYR A 27 11.04 6.60 -3.76
CA TYR A 27 11.81 7.55 -4.56
C TYR A 27 13.27 7.61 -4.09
N THR A 28 14.12 8.14 -4.95
CA THR A 28 15.52 8.42 -4.64
C THR A 28 15.84 9.85 -4.98
N ILE A 29 16.49 10.57 -4.08
CA ILE A 29 16.93 11.96 -4.27
C ILE A 29 18.45 11.97 -4.49
N PRO A 30 18.94 12.16 -5.73
CA PRO A 30 20.37 12.20 -6.01
C PRO A 30 21.10 13.30 -5.25
N ASP A 31 20.53 14.50 -5.18
CA ASP A 31 21.10 15.68 -4.49
C ASP A 31 21.21 15.53 -2.96
N MET A 32 20.65 14.47 -2.39
CA MET A 32 20.76 14.09 -0.98
C MET A 32 21.58 12.80 -0.80
N ASN A 33 22.72 12.67 -1.46
CA ASN A 33 23.59 11.48 -1.44
C ASN A 33 22.85 10.20 -1.87
N ASN A 34 22.03 10.27 -2.89
CA ASN A 34 21.19 9.17 -3.36
C ASN A 34 20.25 8.64 -2.25
N PHE A 35 19.75 9.52 -1.43
CA PHE A 35 18.86 9.15 -0.34
C PHE A 35 17.62 8.45 -0.89
N HIS A 36 17.36 7.25 -0.38
CA HIS A 36 16.24 6.42 -0.80
C HIS A 36 15.16 6.36 0.29
N ARG A 37 13.91 6.58 -0.10
CA ARG A 37 12.76 6.45 0.79
C ARG A 37 11.70 5.53 0.18
N LYS A 38 11.10 4.71 1.03
CA LYS A 38 10.02 3.81 0.66
C LYS A 38 8.85 3.97 1.62
N PHE A 39 7.64 3.92 1.09
CA PHE A 39 6.39 3.87 1.83
C PHE A 39 5.68 2.56 1.53
N ALA A 40 5.18 1.88 2.54
CA ALA A 40 4.22 0.80 2.36
C ALA A 40 2.83 1.37 1.98
N ALA A 41 1.91 0.52 1.54
CA ALA A 41 0.53 0.93 1.28
C ALA A 41 -0.11 1.53 2.54
N GLY A 42 -0.72 2.69 2.43
CA GLY A 42 -1.36 3.41 3.54
C GLY A 42 -0.42 4.00 4.58
N GLU A 43 0.89 3.82 4.45
CA GLU A 43 1.86 4.29 5.45
C GLU A 43 1.99 5.81 5.46
N THR A 44 2.01 6.38 6.69
CA THR A 44 2.28 7.81 6.92
C THR A 44 3.66 7.98 7.54
N LYS A 45 4.46 8.91 7.02
CA LYS A 45 5.78 9.28 7.54
C LYS A 45 5.91 10.77 7.72
N GLU A 46 6.69 11.18 8.73
CA GLU A 46 7.09 12.57 8.92
C GLU A 46 8.41 12.82 8.20
N LEU A 47 8.41 13.76 7.27
CA LEU A 47 9.56 14.13 6.44
C LEU A 47 9.93 15.59 6.62
N PRO A 48 11.21 15.95 6.47
CA PRO A 48 11.61 17.34 6.36
C PRO A 48 10.99 18.00 5.13
N PHE A 49 10.51 19.23 5.26
CA PHE A 49 9.96 20.00 4.13
C PHE A 49 10.91 20.09 2.94
N GLU A 50 12.22 20.27 3.21
CA GLU A 50 13.26 20.32 2.16
C GLU A 50 13.31 19.03 1.32
N GLU A 51 13.11 17.86 1.95
CA GLU A 51 13.10 16.57 1.21
C GLU A 51 11.96 16.54 0.20
N VAL A 52 10.76 16.93 0.63
CA VAL A 52 9.58 16.91 -0.25
C VAL A 52 9.67 17.99 -1.33
N GLN A 53 10.23 19.16 -1.01
CA GLN A 53 10.51 20.19 -1.98
C GLN A 53 11.52 19.70 -3.03
N LYS A 54 12.60 19.02 -2.65
CA LYS A 54 13.57 18.45 -3.59
C LYS A 54 12.96 17.35 -4.46
N LEU A 55 11.99 16.63 -3.94
CA LEU A 55 11.28 15.60 -4.71
C LEU A 55 10.59 16.19 -5.95
N THR A 56 10.06 17.41 -5.90
CA THR A 56 9.43 18.05 -7.07
C THR A 56 10.40 18.33 -8.20
N PHE A 57 11.69 18.46 -7.92
CA PHE A 57 12.72 18.71 -8.97
C PHE A 57 13.22 17.44 -9.64
N ILE A 58 12.79 16.26 -9.16
CA ILE A 58 13.19 14.97 -9.73
C ILE A 58 12.16 14.56 -10.78
N PRO A 59 12.59 13.99 -11.92
CA PRO A 59 11.67 13.43 -12.90
C PRO A 59 10.70 12.42 -12.26
N GLY A 60 9.39 12.68 -12.40
CA GLY A 60 8.33 11.87 -11.81
C GLY A 60 8.01 12.17 -10.33
N GLY A 61 8.77 13.04 -9.65
CA GLY A 61 8.53 13.37 -8.24
C GLY A 61 7.21 14.12 -8.01
N GLU A 62 6.90 15.09 -8.86
CA GLU A 62 5.62 15.79 -8.84
C GLU A 62 4.45 14.84 -9.13
N TYR A 63 4.60 13.93 -10.08
CA TYR A 63 3.62 12.89 -10.37
C TYR A 63 3.35 11.98 -9.15
N LEU A 64 4.40 11.60 -8.41
CA LEU A 64 4.24 10.84 -7.17
C LEU A 64 3.44 11.61 -6.11
N LEU A 65 3.69 12.91 -5.96
CA LEU A 65 2.98 13.76 -4.99
C LEU A 65 1.53 14.04 -5.40
N GLN A 66 1.23 14.07 -6.69
CA GLN A 66 -0.14 14.28 -7.19
C GLN A 66 -0.98 13.00 -7.12
N HIS A 67 -0.39 11.83 -7.41
CA HIS A 67 -1.15 10.59 -7.58
C HIS A 67 -1.07 9.61 -6.42
N PHE A 68 0.06 9.52 -5.73
CA PHE A 68 0.30 8.48 -4.73
C PHE A 68 0.63 8.99 -3.32
N LEU A 69 1.34 10.10 -3.20
CA LEU A 69 1.75 10.64 -1.90
C LEU A 69 0.95 11.89 -1.55
N VAL A 70 0.24 11.85 -0.44
CA VAL A 70 -0.58 12.97 0.04
C VAL A 70 0.21 13.76 1.07
N ILE A 71 0.34 15.07 0.86
CA ILE A 71 0.84 16.02 1.85
C ILE A 71 -0.34 16.42 2.75
N GLU A 72 -0.35 15.92 4.00
CA GLU A 72 -1.46 16.19 4.94
C GLU A 72 -1.45 17.63 5.45
N ASN A 73 -0.26 18.25 5.55
CA ASN A 73 -0.15 19.64 5.97
C ASN A 73 -0.53 20.58 4.82
N THR A 74 -1.62 21.34 5.01
CA THR A 74 -2.18 22.24 4.00
C THR A 74 -1.20 23.34 3.58
N GLU A 75 -0.50 23.96 4.54
CA GLU A 75 0.45 25.03 4.26
C GLU A 75 1.63 24.52 3.42
N ALA A 76 2.16 23.34 3.77
CA ALA A 76 3.24 22.70 3.02
C ALA A 76 2.81 22.32 1.61
N ARG A 77 1.59 21.79 1.47
CA ARG A 77 1.03 21.42 0.16
C ARG A 77 0.88 22.64 -0.74
N ASP A 78 0.30 23.72 -0.20
CA ASP A 78 0.08 24.97 -0.95
C ASP A 78 1.41 25.60 -1.40
N GLU A 79 2.48 25.48 -0.61
CA GLU A 79 3.81 25.97 -0.98
C GLU A 79 4.51 25.06 -2.02
N ILE A 80 4.31 23.73 -1.95
CA ILE A 80 4.99 22.75 -2.83
C ILE A 80 4.26 22.55 -4.15
N LEU A 81 2.93 22.36 -4.10
CA LEU A 81 2.11 22.01 -5.27
C LEU A 81 1.26 23.20 -5.78
N GLY A 82 1.31 24.35 -5.07
CA GLY A 82 0.41 25.46 -5.31
C GLY A 82 -0.96 25.26 -4.64
N THR A 83 -1.83 26.25 -4.78
CA THR A 83 -3.18 26.24 -4.19
C THR A 83 -4.08 25.25 -4.96
N VAL A 84 -3.84 23.97 -4.76
CA VAL A 84 -4.65 22.88 -5.33
C VAL A 84 -5.55 22.34 -4.25
N GLU A 85 -6.87 22.35 -4.47
CA GLU A 85 -7.80 21.66 -3.58
C GLU A 85 -7.49 20.17 -3.57
N LEU A 86 -7.49 19.55 -2.38
CA LEU A 86 -7.25 18.13 -2.22
C LEU A 86 -8.56 17.37 -2.50
N GLU A 87 -8.91 17.26 -3.75
CA GLU A 87 -10.05 16.46 -4.18
C GLU A 87 -9.74 14.96 -4.01
N TYR A 88 -10.78 14.17 -3.75
CA TYR A 88 -10.69 12.71 -3.60
C TYR A 88 -9.63 12.25 -2.57
N ASN A 89 -9.52 12.97 -1.43
CA ASN A 89 -8.68 12.53 -0.32
C ASN A 89 -9.37 11.42 0.49
N TYR A 90 -9.75 10.35 -0.20
CA TYR A 90 -10.42 9.21 0.41
C TYR A 90 -9.49 8.42 1.32
N THR A 91 -10.04 8.00 2.45
CA THR A 91 -9.46 6.94 3.28
C THR A 91 -9.96 5.58 2.80
N THR A 92 -9.35 4.50 3.29
CA THR A 92 -9.81 3.12 3.01
C THR A 92 -11.29 2.92 3.37
N GLU A 93 -11.76 3.54 4.46
CA GLU A 93 -13.16 3.47 4.89
C GLU A 93 -14.09 4.25 3.97
N ASP A 94 -13.66 5.41 3.48
CA ASP A 94 -14.45 6.21 2.52
C ASP A 94 -14.63 5.44 1.20
N ILE A 95 -13.57 4.77 0.73
CA ILE A 95 -13.64 3.93 -0.47
C ILE A 95 -14.58 2.74 -0.26
N LYS A 96 -14.53 2.06 0.90
CA LYS A 96 -15.47 0.99 1.24
C LYS A 96 -16.91 1.49 1.24
N ASN A 97 -17.16 2.64 1.86
CA ASN A 97 -18.48 3.26 1.88
C ASN A 97 -18.98 3.62 0.48
N LEU A 98 -18.10 4.17 -0.38
CA LEU A 98 -18.42 4.45 -1.78
C LEU A 98 -18.81 3.17 -2.54
N LEU A 99 -18.06 2.09 -2.36
CA LEU A 99 -18.33 0.82 -3.03
C LEU A 99 -19.62 0.16 -2.55
N LEU A 100 -19.89 0.17 -1.24
CA LEU A 100 -21.06 -0.50 -0.64
C LEU A 100 -22.34 0.34 -0.73
N HIS A 101 -22.26 1.63 -0.45
CA HIS A 101 -23.40 2.51 -0.24
C HIS A 101 -23.46 3.70 -1.21
N GLY A 102 -22.36 4.04 -1.88
CA GLY A 102 -22.32 5.14 -2.84
C GLY A 102 -23.18 4.88 -4.08
N SER A 103 -23.66 5.96 -4.70
CA SER A 103 -24.39 5.88 -5.97
C SER A 103 -23.45 5.50 -7.13
N MET A 104 -24.05 5.09 -8.26
CA MET A 104 -23.29 4.81 -9.48
C MET A 104 -22.59 6.07 -10.01
N ASP A 105 -23.26 7.21 -9.92
CA ASP A 105 -22.69 8.50 -10.39
C ASP A 105 -21.49 8.92 -9.57
N GLN A 106 -21.54 8.77 -8.23
CA GLN A 106 -20.39 9.01 -7.36
C GLN A 106 -19.20 8.09 -7.67
N LEU A 107 -19.48 6.82 -7.98
CA LEU A 107 -18.44 5.88 -8.37
C LEU A 107 -17.81 6.24 -9.71
N LEU A 108 -18.61 6.61 -10.71
CA LEU A 108 -18.10 7.03 -12.02
C LEU A 108 -17.29 8.31 -11.91
N ASP A 109 -17.76 9.31 -11.16
CA ASP A 109 -17.03 10.54 -10.88
C ASP A 109 -15.66 10.26 -10.24
N CYS A 110 -15.63 9.39 -9.24
CA CYS A 110 -14.37 8.93 -8.63
C CYS A 110 -13.45 8.23 -9.65
N LEU A 111 -13.98 7.36 -10.51
CA LEU A 111 -13.18 6.62 -11.49
C LEU A 111 -12.61 7.52 -12.59
N ASP A 112 -13.32 8.60 -12.95
CA ASP A 112 -12.92 9.50 -14.03
C ASP A 112 -11.94 10.58 -13.56
N PHE A 113 -12.04 11.04 -12.32
CA PHE A 113 -11.30 12.21 -11.84
C PHE A 113 -10.35 11.93 -10.67
N ALA A 114 -10.51 10.82 -9.93
CA ALA A 114 -9.67 10.56 -8.78
C ALA A 114 -8.21 10.26 -9.17
N PRO A 115 -7.25 10.60 -8.31
CA PRO A 115 -5.85 10.23 -8.49
C PRO A 115 -5.64 8.72 -8.61
N LEU A 116 -4.67 8.31 -9.40
CA LEU A 116 -4.41 6.88 -9.67
C LEU A 116 -4.26 6.02 -8.42
N GLY A 117 -3.64 6.56 -7.36
CA GLY A 117 -3.51 5.84 -6.10
C GLY A 117 -4.85 5.49 -5.46
N VAL A 118 -5.85 6.38 -5.56
CA VAL A 118 -7.23 6.12 -5.10
C VAL A 118 -7.89 5.04 -5.94
N ILE A 119 -7.72 5.09 -7.26
CA ILE A 119 -8.28 4.09 -8.18
C ILE A 119 -7.66 2.70 -7.93
N GLU A 120 -6.34 2.62 -7.68
CA GLU A 120 -5.66 1.37 -7.33
C GLU A 120 -6.17 0.80 -6.00
N GLU A 121 -6.32 1.64 -4.99
CA GLU A 121 -6.87 1.23 -3.69
C GLU A 121 -8.33 0.79 -3.82
N LEU A 122 -9.14 1.50 -4.63
CA LEU A 122 -10.52 1.14 -4.93
C LEU A 122 -10.63 -0.25 -5.56
N LYS A 123 -9.80 -0.58 -6.55
CA LYS A 123 -9.76 -1.90 -7.17
C LYS A 123 -9.42 -2.99 -6.15
N LYS A 124 -8.42 -2.75 -5.31
CA LYS A 124 -7.99 -3.66 -4.27
C LYS A 124 -9.12 -3.93 -3.28
N ILE A 125 -9.73 -2.87 -2.74
CA ILE A 125 -10.84 -2.99 -1.78
C ILE A 125 -12.05 -3.70 -2.41
N ALA A 126 -12.39 -3.40 -3.68
CA ALA A 126 -13.49 -4.05 -4.37
C ALA A 126 -13.31 -5.57 -4.50
N VAL A 127 -12.07 -6.06 -4.61
CA VAL A 127 -11.74 -7.48 -4.58
C VAL A 127 -11.79 -8.02 -3.15
N GLU A 128 -11.23 -7.31 -2.17
CA GLU A 128 -11.20 -7.73 -0.76
C GLU A 128 -12.59 -7.90 -0.14
N ILE A 129 -13.54 -7.00 -0.49
CA ILE A 129 -14.93 -7.08 -0.01
C ILE A 129 -15.81 -7.95 -0.90
N GLU A 130 -15.25 -8.58 -1.94
CA GLU A 130 -16.00 -9.36 -2.93
C GLU A 130 -17.23 -8.61 -3.44
N LEU A 131 -17.06 -7.35 -3.87
CA LEU A 131 -18.13 -6.42 -4.24
C LEU A 131 -19.27 -7.12 -4.97
N ALA A 132 -20.46 -7.22 -4.32
CA ALA A 132 -21.59 -7.97 -4.87
C ALA A 132 -22.27 -7.31 -6.09
N ASP A 133 -22.20 -5.98 -6.17
CA ASP A 133 -22.88 -5.21 -7.24
C ASP A 133 -22.20 -5.40 -8.60
N MET A 134 -22.84 -6.17 -9.46
CA MET A 134 -22.35 -6.46 -10.82
C MET A 134 -22.29 -5.23 -11.72
N ASN A 135 -23.13 -4.22 -11.50
CA ASN A 135 -23.11 -3.00 -12.29
C ASN A 135 -21.87 -2.16 -11.92
N LYS A 136 -21.57 -2.04 -10.64
CA LYS A 136 -20.34 -1.39 -10.16
C LYS A 136 -19.09 -2.12 -10.66
N ARG A 137 -19.06 -3.48 -10.61
CA ARG A 137 -17.95 -4.27 -11.18
C ARG A 137 -17.72 -3.97 -12.67
N LYS A 138 -18.82 -3.93 -13.46
CA LYS A 138 -18.75 -3.61 -14.90
C LYS A 138 -18.28 -2.17 -15.14
N ALA A 139 -18.73 -1.21 -14.36
CA ALA A 139 -18.29 0.19 -14.46
C ALA A 139 -16.79 0.31 -14.19
N ILE A 140 -16.28 -0.30 -13.13
CA ILE A 140 -14.85 -0.33 -12.80
C ILE A 140 -14.05 -0.99 -13.94
N GLN A 141 -14.52 -2.13 -14.45
CA GLN A 141 -13.86 -2.81 -15.56
C GLN A 141 -13.84 -1.96 -16.83
N LYS A 142 -14.92 -1.25 -17.14
CA LYS A 142 -15.02 -0.40 -18.33
C LYS A 142 -14.02 0.74 -18.31
N VAL A 143 -13.85 1.40 -17.15
CA VAL A 143 -12.97 2.57 -17.02
C VAL A 143 -11.52 2.14 -16.83
N THR A 144 -11.26 1.16 -15.95
CA THR A 144 -9.89 0.78 -15.56
C THR A 144 -9.32 -0.40 -16.35
N GLY A 145 -10.14 -1.15 -17.10
CA GLY A 145 -9.76 -2.41 -17.73
C GLY A 145 -9.60 -3.59 -16.76
N PHE A 146 -9.73 -3.38 -15.44
CA PHE A 146 -9.49 -4.39 -14.42
C PHE A 146 -10.75 -5.22 -14.12
N ASN A 147 -10.65 -6.54 -14.28
CA ASN A 147 -11.78 -7.45 -14.06
C ASN A 147 -11.80 -7.98 -12.62
N ILE A 148 -12.65 -7.36 -11.78
CA ILE A 148 -12.82 -7.71 -10.37
C ILE A 148 -13.32 -9.15 -10.22
N SER A 149 -14.30 -9.59 -11.02
CA SER A 149 -14.88 -10.94 -10.92
C SER A 149 -13.82 -12.02 -11.13
N LYS A 150 -12.99 -11.86 -12.18
CA LYS A 150 -11.89 -12.78 -12.44
C LYS A 150 -10.85 -12.80 -11.32
N GLN A 151 -10.56 -11.65 -10.71
CA GLN A 151 -9.60 -11.59 -9.62
C GLN A 151 -10.12 -12.25 -8.34
N ILE A 152 -11.42 -12.14 -8.05
CA ILE A 152 -12.06 -12.85 -6.92
C ILE A 152 -11.97 -14.37 -7.14
N GLU A 153 -12.27 -14.86 -8.35
CA GLU A 153 -12.15 -16.28 -8.70
C GLU A 153 -10.71 -16.80 -8.49
N ILE A 154 -9.71 -16.07 -8.99
CA ILE A 154 -8.30 -16.45 -8.82
C ILE A 154 -7.91 -16.51 -7.33
N ASN A 155 -8.39 -15.57 -6.53
CA ASN A 155 -8.09 -15.55 -5.10
C ASN A 155 -8.74 -16.75 -4.39
N ALA A 156 -9.99 -17.10 -4.72
CA ALA A 156 -10.69 -18.26 -4.18
C ALA A 156 -9.95 -19.57 -4.51
N ASP A 157 -9.55 -19.79 -5.76
CA ASP A 157 -8.78 -20.98 -6.19
C ASP A 157 -7.43 -21.08 -5.46
N THR A 158 -6.81 -19.93 -5.18
CA THR A 158 -5.52 -19.87 -4.46
C THR A 158 -5.66 -20.23 -2.99
N ASP A 159 -6.76 -19.84 -2.36
CA ASP A 159 -7.00 -20.13 -0.94
C ASP A 159 -7.42 -21.59 -0.74
N GLU A 160 -8.19 -22.20 -1.67
CA GLU A 160 -8.49 -23.63 -1.66
C GLU A 160 -7.21 -24.46 -1.80
N SER A 161 -6.33 -24.10 -2.72
CA SER A 161 -5.05 -24.81 -2.93
C SER A 161 -4.10 -24.72 -1.72
N LYS A 162 -4.16 -23.64 -0.94
CA LYS A 162 -3.39 -23.50 0.31
C LYS A 162 -3.95 -24.33 1.45
N GLN A 163 -5.28 -24.53 1.51
CA GLN A 163 -5.91 -25.37 2.53
C GLN A 163 -5.64 -26.86 2.29
N GLU A 164 -5.58 -27.31 1.05
CA GLU A 164 -5.20 -28.70 0.71
C GLU A 164 -3.72 -29.00 0.98
N ALA A 165 -2.84 -27.99 0.92
CA ALA A 165 -1.40 -28.15 1.15
C ALA A 165 -0.99 -28.10 2.63
N ALA A 166 -1.91 -27.92 3.58
CA ALA A 166 -1.61 -28.00 5.00
C ALA A 166 -1.35 -29.46 5.40
N PRO A 167 -0.15 -29.81 5.95
CA PRO A 167 0.16 -31.20 6.28
C PRO A 167 -0.76 -31.65 7.42
N SER A 168 -1.61 -32.64 7.12
CA SER A 168 -2.39 -33.35 8.11
C SER A 168 -1.42 -33.90 9.17
N GLY A 169 -1.45 -33.33 10.37
CA GLY A 169 -0.59 -33.74 11.47
C GLY A 169 -0.74 -35.23 11.74
N ARG A 170 0.24 -36.02 11.32
CA ARG A 170 0.37 -37.41 11.66
C ARG A 170 0.63 -37.51 13.19
N ARG A 171 -0.41 -37.84 13.92
CA ARG A 171 -0.29 -38.25 15.32
C ARG A 171 0.65 -39.45 15.39
N VAL A 172 1.86 -39.26 15.89
CA VAL A 172 2.73 -40.38 16.31
C VAL A 172 2.23 -40.81 17.68
N ALA A 173 1.62 -41.96 17.71
CA ALA A 173 1.26 -42.64 18.93
C ALA A 173 2.53 -42.96 19.74
N ALA A 174 2.49 -42.59 21.02
CA ALA A 174 3.49 -42.97 22.00
C ALA A 174 3.46 -44.49 22.17
N ALA A 175 4.59 -45.15 22.04
CA ALA A 175 4.84 -46.49 22.56
C ALA A 175 5.99 -46.40 23.57
N GLU A 176 5.63 -46.67 24.86
CA GLU A 176 6.54 -46.97 25.97
C GLU A 176 7.41 -48.18 25.60
N THR A 177 8.63 -48.17 26.00
CA THR A 177 9.25 -49.08 26.97
C THR A 177 10.78 -48.94 27.00
N ALA A 178 11.28 -48.89 28.22
CA ALA A 178 12.70 -48.86 28.65
C ALA A 178 13.39 -50.23 28.51
N PRO A 179 14.61 -50.49 29.10
CA PRO A 179 15.89 -49.74 29.05
C PRO A 179 17.10 -50.66 28.74
N ALA A 180 18.31 -50.09 28.82
CA ALA A 180 19.61 -50.66 29.07
C ALA A 180 20.38 -51.33 27.88
N SER A 181 21.53 -50.84 27.52
CA SER A 181 22.84 -51.31 28.03
C SER A 181 24.03 -50.55 27.39
N THR A 182 24.92 -50.26 28.25
CA THR A 182 26.33 -49.80 28.12
C THR A 182 27.11 -50.49 27.00
N SER A 183 27.83 -49.74 26.13
CA SER A 183 29.13 -50.18 25.67
C SER A 183 30.01 -49.00 25.24
N GLU A 184 31.02 -48.76 26.03
CA GLU A 184 32.17 -47.92 25.75
C GLU A 184 32.87 -48.37 24.47
N ARG A 185 33.19 -47.43 23.57
CA ARG A 185 34.27 -47.60 22.57
C ARG A 185 35.23 -46.45 22.66
N ARG A 186 36.41 -46.78 23.20
CA ARG A 186 37.63 -45.98 23.22
C ARG A 186 38.09 -45.69 21.78
N TYR A 187 38.38 -44.45 21.50
CA TYR A 187 39.19 -44.09 20.32
C TYR A 187 40.63 -43.89 20.73
N THR A 188 41.48 -44.74 20.23
CA THR A 188 42.93 -44.58 20.28
C THR A 188 43.40 -43.61 19.20
N ALA A 189 44.17 -42.60 19.60
CA ALA A 189 44.92 -41.70 18.73
C ALA A 189 46.09 -42.42 18.08
N VAL A 190 46.27 -42.21 16.77
CA VAL A 190 47.51 -42.53 16.06
C VAL A 190 48.16 -41.22 15.58
N LYS A 191 49.36 -40.96 16.12
CA LYS A 191 50.33 -40.00 15.58
C LYS A 191 51.00 -40.58 14.34
N LYS A 192 51.08 -39.81 13.29
CA LYS A 192 52.30 -39.60 12.50
C LYS A 192 52.18 -38.29 11.73
#